data_40b3378e801fd2022b8b26d4e409240c
#
_entry.id   40b3378e801fd2022b8b26d4e409240c
#
_cell.length_a   1.000
_cell.length_b   1.000
_cell.length_c   1.000
_cell.angle_alpha   90.00
_cell.angle_beta   90.00
_cell.angle_gamma   90.00
#
_symmetry.space_group_name_H-M   'P 1'
#
loop_
_entity.id
_entity.type
_entity.pdbx_description
1 polymer ?
#
loop_
_entity_poly.entity_id
_entity_poly.type
_entity_poly.pdbx_seq_one_letter_code
_entity_poly.pdbx_strand_id
1 'polypeptide(L)'
;MKNVFFLKQSFFGNKINIVEAGALEPIISFLKSEDLNLQESATASLLTLSASSTNKPIISASGAIPLLVDILRDGTPQAKADAVMALSNLSTYPNNLSIILQTNPIPFIVNILKTCKKSSKTAEKCCSLIESLMEYDEGRIALTLEEGGVLAVVEVLESGTLQSREHAVGALLTMCESDRCKYREPILREGVIPGLLELTVQGTPKSQPKARTLLQLLRESPYPRSEIQPDTLENIVCNIISQIDGDDQSGKAKKMLAEMVQVSMEQSLRHLQQRALVCTPTSDLPIASEVPSKS
;
A
#
# COMPACT_ATOMS: atom_id res chain seq x y z
N MET A 1 -5.77 20.67 -31.30
CA MET A 1 -4.83 19.64 -30.81
C MET A 1 -3.35 19.98 -31.02
N LYS A 2 -2.93 20.58 -32.11
CA LYS A 2 -1.51 20.95 -32.37
C LYS A 2 -0.92 21.94 -31.36
N ASN A 3 -1.68 22.93 -30.86
CA ASN A 3 -1.20 23.93 -29.88
C ASN A 3 -0.90 23.38 -28.48
N VAL A 4 -1.61 22.33 -28.05
CA VAL A 4 -1.37 21.71 -26.74
C VAL A 4 -0.09 20.84 -26.75
N PHE A 5 0.22 20.26 -27.90
CA PHE A 5 1.44 19.50 -28.10
C PHE A 5 2.69 20.40 -28.11
N PHE A 6 2.59 21.57 -28.77
CA PHE A 6 3.66 22.57 -28.83
C PHE A 6 3.95 23.20 -27.45
N LEU A 7 2.90 23.49 -26.64
CA LEU A 7 3.07 23.98 -25.28
C LEU A 7 3.71 22.93 -24.37
N LYS A 8 3.33 21.66 -24.48
CA LYS A 8 4.01 20.58 -23.76
C LYS A 8 5.49 20.45 -24.13
N GLN A 9 5.83 20.52 -25.41
CA GLN A 9 7.23 20.45 -25.86
C GLN A 9 8.06 21.65 -25.37
N SER A 10 7.51 22.86 -25.36
CA SER A 10 8.16 24.05 -24.83
C SER A 10 8.41 23.96 -23.32
N PHE A 11 7.45 23.41 -22.54
CA PHE A 11 7.63 23.20 -21.10
C PHE A 11 8.67 22.11 -20.78
N PHE A 12 8.75 21.04 -21.56
CA PHE A 12 9.76 19.99 -21.39
C PHE A 12 11.16 20.47 -21.78
N GLY A 13 11.27 21.23 -22.90
CA GLY A 13 12.55 21.80 -23.35
C GLY A 13 13.19 22.70 -22.30
N ASN A 14 12.40 23.53 -21.62
CA ASN A 14 12.92 24.43 -20.58
C ASN A 14 13.59 23.70 -19.40
N LYS A 15 13.05 22.53 -19.00
CA LYS A 15 13.64 21.76 -17.89
C LYS A 15 15.03 21.19 -18.21
N ILE A 16 15.24 20.79 -19.47
CA ILE A 16 16.52 20.29 -19.93
C ILE A 16 17.51 21.48 -20.01
N ASN A 17 17.12 22.55 -20.67
CA ASN A 17 17.98 23.73 -20.83
C ASN A 17 18.42 24.34 -19.48
N ILE A 18 17.56 24.30 -18.45
CA ILE A 18 17.89 24.74 -17.08
C ILE A 18 19.03 23.91 -16.51
N VAL A 19 18.97 22.58 -16.67
CA VAL A 19 20.02 21.67 -16.19
C VAL A 19 21.30 21.86 -17.01
N GLU A 20 21.21 21.98 -18.34
CA GLU A 20 22.35 22.23 -19.23
C GLU A 20 23.03 23.58 -18.95
N ALA A 21 22.26 24.59 -18.51
CA ALA A 21 22.80 25.88 -18.06
C ALA A 21 23.50 25.85 -16.71
N GLY A 22 23.63 24.67 -16.07
CA GLY A 22 24.35 24.48 -14.81
C GLY A 22 23.56 24.82 -13.55
N ALA A 23 22.22 24.95 -13.63
CA ALA A 23 21.38 25.29 -12.47
C ALA A 23 21.38 24.18 -11.38
N LEU A 24 21.83 22.98 -11.69
CA LEU A 24 21.78 21.86 -10.73
C LEU A 24 22.75 22.05 -9.57
N GLU A 25 23.94 22.58 -9.81
CA GLU A 25 24.96 22.80 -8.75
C GLU A 25 24.49 23.75 -7.64
N PRO A 26 23.97 24.98 -7.93
CA PRO A 26 23.39 25.82 -6.89
C PRO A 26 22.18 25.19 -6.19
N ILE A 27 21.32 24.45 -6.90
CA ILE A 27 20.18 23.75 -6.28
C ILE A 27 20.68 22.72 -5.26
N ILE A 28 21.68 21.92 -5.59
CA ILE A 28 22.30 20.94 -4.68
C ILE A 28 22.93 21.64 -3.46
N SER A 29 23.54 22.80 -3.66
CA SER A 29 24.08 23.61 -2.54
C SER A 29 22.97 24.08 -1.60
N PHE A 30 21.82 24.53 -2.14
CA PHE A 30 20.69 24.98 -1.32
C PHE A 30 19.96 23.83 -0.61
N LEU A 31 19.98 22.60 -1.13
CA LEU A 31 19.46 21.44 -0.40
C LEU A 31 20.22 21.19 0.91
N LYS A 32 21.49 21.60 0.98
CA LYS A 32 22.33 21.48 2.18
C LYS A 32 22.23 22.68 3.11
N SER A 33 21.43 23.69 2.76
CA SER A 33 21.30 24.93 3.55
C SER A 33 20.58 24.66 4.87
N GLU A 34 21.00 25.34 5.92
CA GLU A 34 20.28 25.40 7.19
C GLU A 34 19.02 26.27 7.11
N ASP A 35 18.93 27.16 6.10
CA ASP A 35 17.71 27.94 5.82
C ASP A 35 16.65 27.03 5.21
N LEU A 36 15.62 26.74 5.99
CA LEU A 36 14.51 25.88 5.59
C LEU A 36 13.75 26.41 4.36
N ASN A 37 13.67 27.71 4.13
CA ASN A 37 13.00 28.29 2.97
C ASN A 37 13.81 28.05 1.68
N LEU A 38 15.14 28.20 1.77
CA LEU A 38 16.02 27.87 0.64
C LEU A 38 16.00 26.37 0.34
N GLN A 39 16.03 25.53 1.35
CA GLN A 39 15.97 24.08 1.22
C GLN A 39 14.63 23.65 0.57
N GLU A 40 13.51 24.21 1.02
CA GLU A 40 12.18 23.93 0.45
C GLU A 40 12.10 24.38 -1.02
N SER A 41 12.59 25.60 -1.34
CA SER A 41 12.62 26.11 -2.71
C SER A 41 13.50 25.26 -3.63
N ALA A 42 14.63 24.79 -3.14
CA ALA A 42 15.54 23.88 -3.88
C ALA A 42 14.88 22.52 -4.11
N THR A 43 14.17 21.98 -3.13
CA THR A 43 13.44 20.71 -3.24
C THR A 43 12.33 20.80 -4.26
N ALA A 44 11.54 21.89 -4.26
CA ALA A 44 10.50 22.14 -5.27
C ALA A 44 11.08 22.27 -6.68
N SER A 45 12.26 22.89 -6.80
CA SER A 45 12.99 23.00 -8.07
C SER A 45 13.41 21.61 -8.59
N LEU A 46 13.98 20.77 -7.72
CA LEU A 46 14.34 19.38 -8.07
C LEU A 46 13.13 18.54 -8.44
N LEU A 47 12.01 18.68 -7.71
CA LEU A 47 10.76 18.02 -8.09
C LEU A 47 10.36 18.38 -9.52
N THR A 48 10.44 19.67 -9.88
CA THR A 48 10.13 20.14 -11.23
C THR A 48 11.07 19.55 -12.29
N LEU A 49 12.38 19.56 -12.02
CA LEU A 49 13.40 19.08 -12.94
C LEU A 49 13.39 17.54 -13.11
N SER A 50 13.09 16.80 -12.02
CA SER A 50 13.01 15.34 -12.02
C SER A 50 11.87 14.76 -12.87
N ALA A 51 10.89 15.59 -13.23
CA ALA A 51 9.81 15.17 -14.12
C ALA A 51 10.25 14.94 -15.57
N SER A 52 11.45 15.42 -15.97
CA SER A 52 12.04 15.14 -17.29
C SER A 52 12.87 13.84 -17.23
N SER A 53 12.57 12.91 -18.13
CA SER A 53 13.33 11.64 -18.22
C SER A 53 14.82 11.85 -18.48
N THR A 54 15.16 12.85 -19.30
CA THR A 54 16.54 13.21 -19.66
C THR A 54 17.34 13.69 -18.43
N ASN A 55 16.69 14.39 -17.49
CA ASN A 55 17.33 14.95 -16.32
C ASN A 55 17.61 13.91 -15.22
N LYS A 56 16.86 12.80 -15.19
CA LYS A 56 16.95 11.81 -14.07
C LYS A 56 18.36 11.26 -13.86
N PRO A 57 19.09 10.79 -14.88
CA PRO A 57 20.47 10.33 -14.69
C PRO A 57 21.41 11.46 -14.25
N ILE A 58 21.21 12.69 -14.74
CA ILE A 58 22.04 13.84 -14.40
C ILE A 58 21.83 14.23 -12.94
N ILE A 59 20.57 14.30 -12.50
CA ILE A 59 20.20 14.57 -11.10
C ILE A 59 20.75 13.48 -10.18
N SER A 60 20.69 12.22 -10.59
CA SER A 60 21.26 11.12 -9.80
C SER A 60 22.77 11.27 -9.65
N ALA A 61 23.48 11.53 -10.77
CA ALA A 61 24.92 11.70 -10.78
C ALA A 61 25.40 12.90 -9.95
N SER A 62 24.56 13.92 -9.74
CA SER A 62 24.88 15.10 -8.92
C SER A 62 24.85 14.84 -7.40
N GLY A 63 24.47 13.62 -6.95
CA GLY A 63 24.35 13.31 -5.54
C GLY A 63 23.08 13.85 -4.87
N ALA A 64 22.04 14.21 -5.63
CA ALA A 64 20.78 14.74 -5.10
C ALA A 64 19.98 13.71 -4.29
N ILE A 65 20.05 12.42 -4.61
CA ILE A 65 19.22 11.38 -4.00
C ILE A 65 19.44 11.27 -2.49
N PRO A 66 20.65 11.15 -1.96
CA PRO A 66 20.88 11.14 -0.50
C PRO A 66 20.34 12.40 0.18
N LEU A 67 20.54 13.57 -0.40
CA LEU A 67 20.03 14.83 0.16
C LEU A 67 18.51 14.90 0.20
N LEU A 68 17.83 14.38 -0.81
CA LEU A 68 16.35 14.26 -0.80
C LEU A 68 15.87 13.32 0.31
N VAL A 69 16.61 12.25 0.62
CA VAL A 69 16.28 11.36 1.73
C VAL A 69 16.55 12.02 3.09
N ASP A 70 17.60 12.81 3.20
CA ASP A 70 17.83 13.63 4.41
C ASP A 70 16.68 14.62 4.63
N ILE A 71 16.14 15.22 3.57
CA ILE A 71 14.95 16.08 3.65
C ILE A 71 13.70 15.29 4.06
N LEU A 72 13.52 14.03 3.65
CA LEU A 72 12.43 13.19 4.16
C LEU A 72 12.52 12.99 5.68
N ARG A 73 13.72 12.93 6.22
CA ARG A 73 13.97 12.80 7.66
C ARG A 73 13.68 14.12 8.39
N ASP A 74 14.32 15.20 8.00
CA ASP A 74 14.48 16.41 8.80
C ASP A 74 13.78 17.66 8.22
N GLY A 75 13.33 17.64 6.97
CA GLY A 75 12.75 18.79 6.27
C GLY A 75 11.39 19.25 6.80
N THR A 76 10.92 20.39 6.31
CA THR A 76 9.56 20.88 6.56
C THR A 76 8.53 19.92 5.97
N PRO A 77 7.26 19.95 6.43
CA PRO A 77 6.20 19.11 5.83
C PRO A 77 6.07 19.29 4.32
N GLN A 78 6.23 20.51 3.79
CA GLN A 78 6.19 20.77 2.36
C GLN A 78 7.42 20.20 1.65
N ALA A 79 8.61 20.43 2.19
CA ALA A 79 9.85 19.89 1.62
C ALA A 79 9.84 18.35 1.60
N LYS A 80 9.31 17.69 2.64
CA LYS A 80 9.10 16.22 2.68
C LYS A 80 8.18 15.74 1.59
N ALA A 81 7.05 16.45 1.37
CA ALA A 81 6.11 16.12 0.30
C ALA A 81 6.76 16.27 -1.09
N ASP A 82 7.51 17.35 -1.32
CA ASP A 82 8.21 17.58 -2.59
C ASP A 82 9.34 16.59 -2.80
N ALA A 83 10.10 16.24 -1.75
CA ALA A 83 11.17 15.27 -1.81
C ALA A 83 10.69 13.87 -2.17
N VAL A 84 9.59 13.39 -1.55
CA VAL A 84 9.03 12.07 -1.91
C VAL A 84 8.52 12.05 -3.35
N MET A 85 7.93 13.16 -3.83
CA MET A 85 7.48 13.28 -5.22
C MET A 85 8.67 13.30 -6.18
N ALA A 86 9.76 13.98 -5.85
CA ALA A 86 11.01 13.99 -6.63
C ALA A 86 11.64 12.59 -6.68
N LEU A 87 11.76 11.90 -5.54
CA LEU A 87 12.26 10.53 -5.47
C LEU A 87 11.39 9.56 -6.26
N SER A 88 10.05 9.68 -6.19
CA SER A 88 9.13 8.89 -7.00
C SER A 88 9.32 9.14 -8.50
N ASN A 89 9.61 10.38 -8.93
CA ASN A 89 9.96 10.65 -10.31
C ASN A 89 11.31 10.01 -10.69
N LEU A 90 12.32 10.10 -9.82
CA LEU A 90 13.65 9.56 -10.04
C LEU A 90 13.66 8.02 -10.05
N SER A 91 12.81 7.35 -9.27
CA SER A 91 12.71 5.90 -9.19
C SER A 91 12.25 5.24 -10.50
N THR A 92 11.60 5.99 -11.39
CA THR A 92 11.23 5.46 -12.72
C THR A 92 12.44 5.30 -13.67
N TYR A 93 13.65 5.71 -13.25
CA TYR A 93 14.91 5.36 -13.92
C TYR A 93 15.56 4.23 -13.12
N PRO A 94 15.64 3.00 -13.67
CA PRO A 94 15.99 1.80 -12.90
C PRO A 94 17.31 1.90 -12.14
N ASN A 95 18.32 2.55 -12.72
CA ASN A 95 19.62 2.70 -12.08
C ASN A 95 19.58 3.53 -10.78
N ASN A 96 18.53 4.32 -10.57
CA ASN A 96 18.36 5.11 -9.34
C ASN A 96 17.84 4.30 -8.15
N LEU A 97 17.15 3.17 -8.42
CA LEU A 97 16.52 2.38 -7.35
C LEU A 97 17.55 1.84 -6.36
N SER A 98 18.68 1.34 -6.83
CA SER A 98 19.76 0.88 -5.96
C SER A 98 20.34 2.00 -5.10
N ILE A 99 20.51 3.20 -5.66
CA ILE A 99 21.01 4.37 -4.94
C ILE A 99 19.99 4.80 -3.87
N ILE A 100 18.70 4.83 -4.21
CA ILE A 100 17.62 5.17 -3.28
C ILE A 100 17.60 4.16 -2.13
N LEU A 101 17.67 2.85 -2.40
CA LEU A 101 17.66 1.80 -1.38
C LEU A 101 18.85 1.90 -0.42
N GLN A 102 20.05 2.21 -0.93
CA GLN A 102 21.25 2.39 -0.09
C GLN A 102 21.09 3.50 0.96
N THR A 103 20.20 4.47 0.74
CA THR A 103 19.92 5.55 1.70
C THR A 103 18.87 5.19 2.76
N ASN A 104 18.33 3.95 2.73
CA ASN A 104 17.29 3.45 3.63
C ASN A 104 16.08 4.42 3.78
N PRO A 105 15.34 4.73 2.72
CA PRO A 105 14.27 5.72 2.73
C PRO A 105 12.96 5.23 3.36
N ILE A 106 12.76 3.90 3.49
CA ILE A 106 11.50 3.26 3.89
C ILE A 106 10.93 3.81 5.20
N PRO A 107 11.68 3.93 6.31
CA PRO A 107 11.15 4.46 7.57
C PRO A 107 10.55 5.86 7.43
N PHE A 108 11.21 6.73 6.67
CA PHE A 108 10.77 8.12 6.46
C PHE A 108 9.52 8.18 5.57
N ILE A 109 9.45 7.36 4.52
CA ILE A 109 8.27 7.25 3.64
C ILE A 109 7.06 6.72 4.43
N VAL A 110 7.26 5.70 5.26
CA VAL A 110 6.20 5.14 6.14
C VAL A 110 5.73 6.19 7.13
N ASN A 111 6.63 6.97 7.74
CA ASN A 111 6.25 8.06 8.64
C ASN A 111 5.40 9.14 7.93
N ILE A 112 5.73 9.48 6.68
CA ILE A 112 4.91 10.40 5.87
C ILE A 112 3.53 9.79 5.61
N LEU A 113 3.44 8.49 5.26
CA LEU A 113 2.17 7.80 5.05
C LEU A 113 1.30 7.77 6.31
N LYS A 114 1.89 7.57 7.49
CA LYS A 114 1.18 7.59 8.78
C LYS A 114 0.53 8.94 9.07
N THR A 115 1.18 10.03 8.67
CA THR A 115 0.78 11.40 9.02
C THR A 115 -0.03 12.12 7.94
N CYS A 116 0.12 11.76 6.67
CA CYS A 116 -0.57 12.42 5.57
C CYS A 116 -1.99 11.88 5.34
N LYS A 117 -2.84 12.68 4.69
CA LYS A 117 -4.14 12.22 4.23
C LYS A 117 -3.96 11.14 3.16
N LYS A 118 -4.56 9.95 3.33
CA LYS A 118 -4.39 8.80 2.42
C LYS A 118 -4.82 9.08 0.97
N SER A 119 -5.78 9.97 0.78
CA SER A 119 -6.23 10.45 -0.55
C SER A 119 -5.39 11.61 -1.12
N SER A 120 -4.26 11.98 -0.50
CA SER A 120 -3.39 13.05 -0.98
C SER A 120 -2.48 12.59 -2.13
N LYS A 121 -1.96 13.57 -2.88
CA LYS A 121 -0.93 13.30 -3.90
C LYS A 121 0.37 12.80 -3.29
N THR A 122 0.68 13.22 -2.08
CA THR A 122 1.84 12.74 -1.32
C THR A 122 1.72 11.25 -1.02
N ALA A 123 0.55 10.80 -0.54
CA ALA A 123 0.31 9.37 -0.30
C ALA A 123 0.44 8.52 -1.59
N GLU A 124 -0.10 9.03 -2.71
CA GLU A 124 0.06 8.37 -4.02
C GLU A 124 1.53 8.20 -4.39
N LYS A 125 2.35 9.25 -4.20
CA LYS A 125 3.77 9.23 -4.55
C LYS A 125 4.61 8.39 -3.59
N CYS A 126 4.25 8.36 -2.31
CA CYS A 126 4.82 7.42 -1.35
C CYS A 126 4.57 5.96 -1.80
N CYS A 127 3.32 5.60 -2.12
CA CYS A 127 3.00 4.24 -2.58
C CYS A 127 3.65 3.91 -3.92
N SER A 128 3.73 4.87 -4.86
CA SER A 128 4.44 4.68 -6.12
C SER A 128 5.93 4.40 -5.92
N LEU A 129 6.57 5.12 -5.00
CA LEU A 129 7.98 4.88 -4.66
C LEU A 129 8.16 3.53 -3.95
N ILE A 130 7.29 3.21 -2.99
CA ILE A 130 7.30 1.90 -2.31
C ILE A 130 7.14 0.77 -3.34
N GLU A 131 6.15 0.85 -4.26
CA GLU A 131 5.96 -0.18 -5.31
C GLU A 131 7.26 -0.42 -6.09
N SER A 132 7.95 0.65 -6.50
CA SER A 132 9.23 0.52 -7.20
C SER A 132 10.33 -0.13 -6.35
N LEU A 133 10.35 0.15 -5.04
CA LEU A 133 11.35 -0.42 -4.12
C LEU A 133 11.07 -1.89 -3.77
N MET A 134 9.81 -2.35 -3.92
CA MET A 134 9.44 -3.76 -3.67
C MET A 134 10.01 -4.74 -4.71
N GLU A 135 10.54 -4.26 -5.82
CA GLU A 135 11.28 -5.11 -6.78
C GLU A 135 12.55 -5.72 -6.17
N TYR A 136 13.08 -5.10 -5.10
CA TYR A 136 14.32 -5.49 -4.42
C TYR A 136 14.04 -6.13 -3.06
N ASP A 137 14.84 -7.13 -2.68
CA ASP A 137 14.72 -7.82 -1.39
C ASP A 137 14.91 -6.88 -0.21
N GLU A 138 15.88 -5.96 -0.30
CA GLU A 138 16.18 -4.97 0.73
C GLU A 138 14.96 -4.10 1.02
N GLY A 139 14.24 -3.67 -0.02
CA GLY A 139 13.03 -2.86 0.10
C GLY A 139 11.90 -3.65 0.78
N ARG A 140 11.67 -4.90 0.38
CA ARG A 140 10.65 -5.77 0.98
C ARG A 140 10.93 -6.06 2.45
N ILE A 141 12.18 -6.34 2.78
CA ILE A 141 12.62 -6.57 4.15
C ILE A 141 12.45 -5.30 4.99
N ALA A 142 12.91 -4.15 4.49
CA ALA A 142 12.82 -2.88 5.19
C ALA A 142 11.36 -2.50 5.48
N LEU A 143 10.43 -2.66 4.52
CA LEU A 143 9.00 -2.37 4.73
C LEU A 143 8.36 -3.30 5.75
N THR A 144 8.74 -4.58 5.78
CA THR A 144 8.18 -5.56 6.71
C THR A 144 8.71 -5.38 8.12
N LEU A 145 9.97 -4.96 8.27
CA LEU A 145 10.59 -4.70 9.58
C LEU A 145 10.20 -3.35 10.17
N GLU A 146 9.79 -2.40 9.33
CA GLU A 146 9.32 -1.10 9.81
C GLU A 146 8.01 -1.23 10.55
N GLU A 147 7.93 -0.71 11.77
CA GLU A 147 6.71 -0.75 12.59
C GLU A 147 5.55 -0.06 11.87
N GLY A 148 4.48 -0.82 11.60
CA GLY A 148 3.32 -0.34 10.83
C GLY A 148 3.63 -0.03 9.36
N GLY A 149 4.74 -0.53 8.80
CA GLY A 149 5.11 -0.32 7.41
C GLY A 149 4.09 -0.92 6.44
N VAL A 150 3.75 -2.20 6.62
CA VAL A 150 2.72 -2.88 5.83
C VAL A 150 1.35 -2.26 6.07
N LEU A 151 1.01 -1.95 7.34
CA LEU A 151 -0.24 -1.29 7.71
C LEU A 151 -0.42 0.03 6.97
N ALA A 152 0.59 0.89 6.91
CA ALA A 152 0.51 2.18 6.23
C ALA A 152 0.16 2.04 4.73
N VAL A 153 0.65 0.97 4.07
CA VAL A 153 0.29 0.65 2.68
C VAL A 153 -1.15 0.12 2.58
N VAL A 154 -1.57 -0.73 3.52
CA VAL A 154 -2.95 -1.26 3.59
C VAL A 154 -3.96 -0.13 3.83
N GLU A 155 -3.68 0.83 4.70
CA GLU A 155 -4.54 2.00 4.92
C GLU A 155 -4.72 2.86 3.64
N VAL A 156 -3.68 2.97 2.80
CA VAL A 156 -3.81 3.63 1.49
C VAL A 156 -4.62 2.76 0.52
N LEU A 157 -4.48 1.45 0.56
CA LEU A 157 -5.30 0.54 -0.23
C LEU A 157 -6.80 0.70 0.10
N GLU A 158 -7.15 0.94 1.36
CA GLU A 158 -8.55 1.10 1.80
C GLU A 158 -9.10 2.51 1.53
N SER A 159 -8.33 3.55 1.84
CA SER A 159 -8.82 4.93 1.92
C SER A 159 -8.20 5.89 0.89
N GLY A 160 -7.32 5.40 0.04
CA GLY A 160 -6.61 6.19 -0.95
C GLY A 160 -7.44 6.52 -2.20
N THR A 161 -6.84 7.32 -3.08
CA THR A 161 -7.36 7.53 -4.44
C THR A 161 -7.21 6.25 -5.26
N LEU A 162 -7.94 6.13 -6.37
CA LEU A 162 -7.80 4.98 -7.28
C LEU A 162 -6.35 4.76 -7.74
N GLN A 163 -5.59 5.84 -7.95
CA GLN A 163 -4.17 5.76 -8.34
C GLN A 163 -3.28 5.29 -7.18
N SER A 164 -3.47 5.84 -5.98
CA SER A 164 -2.70 5.40 -4.81
C SER A 164 -3.02 3.97 -4.41
N ARG A 165 -4.28 3.54 -4.55
CA ARG A 165 -4.72 2.14 -4.32
C ARG A 165 -4.10 1.18 -5.35
N GLU A 166 -3.93 1.62 -6.61
CA GLU A 166 -3.25 0.84 -7.66
C GLU A 166 -1.78 0.59 -7.31
N HIS A 167 -1.07 1.61 -6.81
CA HIS A 167 0.31 1.47 -6.35
C HIS A 167 0.40 0.60 -5.08
N ALA A 168 -0.51 0.79 -4.13
CA ALA A 168 -0.53 0.02 -2.89
C ALA A 168 -0.73 -1.49 -3.16
N VAL A 169 -1.70 -1.85 -4.00
CA VAL A 169 -1.90 -3.27 -4.37
C VAL A 169 -0.72 -3.82 -5.16
N GLY A 170 -0.08 -2.99 -6.00
CA GLY A 170 1.12 -3.39 -6.75
C GLY A 170 2.28 -3.75 -5.80
N ALA A 171 2.55 -2.90 -4.81
CA ALA A 171 3.58 -3.15 -3.81
C ALA A 171 3.35 -4.46 -3.04
N LEU A 172 2.14 -4.67 -2.51
CA LEU A 172 1.78 -5.88 -1.76
C LEU A 172 1.81 -7.14 -2.64
N LEU A 173 1.40 -7.04 -3.91
CA LEU A 173 1.46 -8.13 -4.86
C LEU A 173 2.91 -8.54 -5.14
N THR A 174 3.79 -7.59 -5.45
CA THR A 174 5.22 -7.85 -5.70
C THR A 174 5.88 -8.54 -4.50
N MET A 175 5.53 -8.14 -3.27
CA MET A 175 6.00 -8.83 -2.06
C MET A 175 5.57 -10.30 -2.05
N CYS A 176 4.27 -10.59 -2.25
CA CYS A 176 3.77 -11.97 -2.25
C CYS A 176 4.28 -12.81 -3.42
N GLU A 177 4.48 -12.23 -4.60
CA GLU A 177 5.04 -12.91 -5.76
C GLU A 177 6.51 -13.28 -5.56
N SER A 178 7.27 -12.44 -4.85
CA SER A 178 8.70 -12.70 -4.59
C SER A 178 8.92 -13.84 -3.58
N ASP A 179 8.22 -13.82 -2.46
CA ASP A 179 8.24 -14.88 -1.43
C ASP A 179 6.92 -14.89 -0.66
N ARG A 180 6.02 -15.74 -1.14
CA ARG A 180 4.70 -15.89 -0.56
C ARG A 180 4.73 -16.38 0.89
N CYS A 181 5.62 -17.31 1.21
CA CYS A 181 5.70 -17.86 2.56
C CYS A 181 6.09 -16.78 3.58
N LYS A 182 6.96 -15.87 3.18
CA LYS A 182 7.49 -14.81 4.03
C LYS A 182 6.51 -13.65 4.21
N TYR A 183 5.84 -13.22 3.13
CA TYR A 183 5.08 -11.97 3.14
C TYR A 183 3.57 -12.14 3.28
N ARG A 184 3.02 -13.34 3.06
CA ARG A 184 1.59 -13.61 3.17
C ARG A 184 1.04 -13.27 4.55
N GLU A 185 1.66 -13.78 5.60
CA GLU A 185 1.18 -13.61 6.98
C GLU A 185 1.27 -12.16 7.46
N PRO A 186 2.37 -11.43 7.27
CA PRO A 186 2.44 -9.99 7.56
C PRO A 186 1.33 -9.19 6.89
N ILE A 187 1.03 -9.44 5.61
CA ILE A 187 -0.01 -8.73 4.87
C ILE A 187 -1.42 -9.07 5.38
N LEU A 188 -1.69 -10.34 5.69
CA LEU A 188 -2.99 -10.76 6.23
C LEU A 188 -3.29 -10.17 7.60
N ARG A 189 -2.28 -10.04 8.47
CA ARG A 189 -2.43 -9.45 9.81
C ARG A 189 -2.95 -8.02 9.77
N GLU A 190 -2.60 -7.27 8.75
CA GLU A 190 -3.03 -5.87 8.60
C GLU A 190 -4.45 -5.74 8.02
N GLY A 191 -5.16 -6.85 7.82
CA GLY A 191 -6.57 -6.81 7.45
C GLY A 191 -6.85 -6.41 6.00
N VAL A 192 -5.94 -6.67 5.08
CA VAL A 192 -5.97 -6.26 3.67
C VAL A 192 -7.18 -6.73 2.86
N ILE A 193 -7.89 -7.79 3.29
CA ILE A 193 -8.92 -8.49 2.49
C ILE A 193 -10.09 -7.58 2.08
N PRO A 194 -10.72 -6.77 2.97
CA PRO A 194 -11.83 -5.92 2.57
C PRO A 194 -11.47 -4.93 1.45
N GLY A 195 -10.33 -4.24 1.59
CA GLY A 195 -9.83 -3.30 0.59
C GLY A 195 -9.53 -3.97 -0.77
N LEU A 196 -8.99 -5.20 -0.76
CA LEU A 196 -8.76 -5.96 -1.98
C LEU A 196 -10.07 -6.38 -2.66
N LEU A 197 -11.07 -6.85 -1.90
CA LEU A 197 -12.38 -7.21 -2.46
C LEU A 197 -13.05 -5.99 -3.11
N GLU A 198 -13.05 -4.85 -2.46
CA GLU A 198 -13.56 -3.61 -3.05
C GLU A 198 -12.81 -3.26 -4.33
N LEU A 199 -11.49 -3.36 -4.33
CA LEU A 199 -10.66 -3.02 -5.48
C LEU A 199 -10.89 -3.93 -6.70
N THR A 200 -11.34 -5.18 -6.50
CA THR A 200 -11.71 -6.08 -7.62
C THR A 200 -12.92 -5.60 -8.42
N VAL A 201 -13.77 -4.77 -7.80
CA VAL A 201 -15.01 -4.24 -8.40
C VAL A 201 -14.84 -2.77 -8.81
N GLN A 202 -14.33 -1.94 -7.91
CA GLN A 202 -14.26 -0.48 -8.07
C GLN A 202 -12.87 0.03 -8.50
N GLY A 203 -11.91 -0.86 -8.66
CA GLY A 203 -10.54 -0.50 -9.02
C GLY A 203 -10.39 -0.05 -10.47
N THR A 204 -9.20 0.47 -10.78
CA THR A 204 -8.78 0.76 -12.16
C THR A 204 -8.64 -0.54 -12.97
N PRO A 205 -8.65 -0.49 -14.31
CA PRO A 205 -8.40 -1.66 -15.14
C PRO A 205 -7.08 -2.38 -14.83
N LYS A 206 -6.08 -1.67 -14.25
CA LYS A 206 -4.80 -2.24 -13.84
C LYS A 206 -4.83 -2.82 -12.43
N SER A 207 -5.53 -2.17 -11.49
CA SER A 207 -5.58 -2.62 -10.10
C SER A 207 -6.51 -3.83 -9.88
N GLN A 208 -7.59 -3.95 -10.65
CA GLN A 208 -8.51 -5.09 -10.54
C GLN A 208 -7.83 -6.45 -10.71
N PRO A 209 -7.04 -6.72 -11.79
CA PRO A 209 -6.34 -7.99 -11.92
C PRO A 209 -5.28 -8.18 -10.82
N LYS A 210 -4.52 -7.13 -10.45
CA LYS A 210 -3.56 -7.19 -9.34
C LYS A 210 -4.24 -7.63 -8.03
N ALA A 211 -5.41 -7.04 -7.71
CA ALA A 211 -6.17 -7.39 -6.51
C ALA A 211 -6.65 -8.84 -6.52
N ARG A 212 -7.14 -9.34 -7.66
CA ARG A 212 -7.55 -10.76 -7.81
C ARG A 212 -6.38 -11.71 -7.61
N THR A 213 -5.23 -11.42 -8.24
CA THR A 213 -4.02 -12.25 -8.10
C THR A 213 -3.53 -12.25 -6.66
N LEU A 214 -3.49 -11.08 -5.99
CA LEU A 214 -3.07 -11.02 -4.59
C LEU A 214 -4.04 -11.77 -3.68
N LEU A 215 -5.37 -11.65 -3.87
CA LEU A 215 -6.36 -12.44 -3.13
C LEU A 215 -6.15 -13.94 -3.32
N GLN A 216 -5.83 -14.39 -4.53
CA GLN A 216 -5.53 -15.79 -4.79
C GLN A 216 -4.28 -16.23 -4.03
N LEU A 217 -3.19 -15.46 -4.10
CA LEU A 217 -1.95 -15.76 -3.37
C LEU A 217 -2.16 -15.77 -1.85
N LEU A 218 -3.00 -14.89 -1.32
CA LEU A 218 -3.31 -14.85 0.11
C LEU A 218 -4.23 -16.00 0.56
N ARG A 219 -5.13 -16.46 -0.31
CA ARG A 219 -6.09 -17.53 -0.02
C ARG A 219 -5.45 -18.92 0.03
N GLU A 220 -4.59 -19.24 -0.93
CA GLU A 220 -3.97 -20.54 -1.03
C GLU A 220 -3.00 -20.76 0.13
N SER A 221 -3.17 -21.83 0.90
CA SER A 221 -2.19 -22.24 1.91
C SER A 221 -0.90 -22.69 1.20
N PRO A 222 0.30 -22.25 1.66
CA PRO A 222 1.57 -22.78 1.14
C PRO A 222 1.75 -24.26 1.44
N TYR A 223 1.05 -24.76 2.44
CA TYR A 223 0.94 -26.20 2.68
C TYR A 223 -0.23 -26.73 1.88
N PRO A 224 -0.08 -27.82 1.08
CA PRO A 224 -1.22 -28.52 0.58
C PRO A 224 -2.11 -28.76 1.81
N ARG A 225 -3.36 -28.31 1.77
CA ARG A 225 -4.35 -28.84 2.68
C ARG A 225 -4.23 -30.34 2.49
N SER A 226 -3.60 -31.02 3.45
CA SER A 226 -3.98 -32.40 3.63
C SER A 226 -5.49 -32.28 3.72
N GLU A 227 -6.18 -32.82 2.72
CA GLU A 227 -7.61 -33.07 2.83
C GLU A 227 -7.69 -33.87 4.10
N ILE A 228 -8.00 -33.20 5.20
CA ILE A 228 -8.40 -33.86 6.42
C ILE A 228 -9.71 -34.50 5.96
N GLN A 229 -9.58 -35.75 5.52
CA GLN A 229 -10.78 -36.54 5.18
C GLN A 229 -11.66 -36.45 6.42
N PRO A 230 -12.98 -36.28 6.26
CA PRO A 230 -13.89 -36.23 7.40
C PRO A 230 -13.60 -37.34 8.42
N ASP A 231 -13.25 -38.52 7.93
CA ASP A 231 -12.80 -39.68 8.71
C ASP A 231 -11.53 -39.42 9.56
N THR A 232 -10.63 -38.58 9.09
CA THR A 232 -9.38 -38.23 9.84
C THR A 232 -9.71 -37.25 10.96
N LEU A 233 -10.64 -36.31 10.75
CA LEU A 233 -11.07 -35.35 11.78
C LEU A 233 -11.86 -36.12 12.87
N GLU A 234 -12.71 -37.05 12.48
CA GLU A 234 -13.47 -37.91 13.39
C GLU A 234 -12.53 -38.82 14.19
N ASN A 235 -11.51 -39.38 13.56
CA ASN A 235 -10.47 -40.19 14.22
C ASN A 235 -9.59 -39.34 15.15
N ILE A 236 -9.22 -38.13 14.81
CA ILE A 236 -8.47 -37.20 15.70
C ILE A 236 -9.32 -36.83 16.90
N VAL A 237 -10.60 -36.49 16.69
CA VAL A 237 -11.53 -36.17 17.77
C VAL A 237 -11.78 -37.39 18.66
N CYS A 238 -11.96 -38.59 18.09
CA CYS A 238 -12.09 -39.83 18.84
C CYS A 238 -10.81 -40.19 19.64
N ASN A 239 -9.62 -39.95 19.06
CA ASN A 239 -8.36 -40.17 19.76
C ASN A 239 -8.16 -39.16 20.91
N ILE A 240 -8.50 -37.92 20.74
CA ILE A 240 -8.45 -36.90 21.82
C ILE A 240 -9.43 -37.26 22.92
N ILE A 241 -10.66 -37.68 22.57
CA ILE A 241 -11.67 -38.11 23.54
C ILE A 241 -11.24 -39.36 24.27
N SER A 242 -10.61 -40.36 23.60
CA SER A 242 -10.13 -41.59 24.23
C SER A 242 -8.89 -41.38 25.12
N GLN A 243 -8.12 -40.29 24.89
CA GLN A 243 -6.99 -39.94 25.75
C GLN A 243 -7.44 -39.15 27.00
N ILE A 244 -8.62 -38.55 27.00
CA ILE A 244 -9.15 -37.76 28.13
C ILE A 244 -10.04 -38.59 29.04
N ASP A 245 -10.64 -39.67 28.53
CA ASP A 245 -11.62 -40.47 29.30
C ASP A 245 -11.16 -41.92 29.57
N GLY A 246 -11.04 -42.24 30.85
CA GLY A 246 -11.26 -43.61 31.34
C GLY A 246 -12.78 -43.90 31.32
N ASP A 247 -13.12 -44.89 30.68
CA ASP A 247 -14.31 -45.76 30.40
C ASP A 247 -15.76 -45.30 30.71
N ASP A 248 -16.04 -44.19 31.43
CA ASP A 248 -17.44 -43.92 31.85
C ASP A 248 -18.00 -42.49 31.50
N GLN A 249 -17.27 -41.64 30.75
CA GLN A 249 -17.71 -40.26 30.45
C GLN A 249 -17.75 -39.88 28.94
N SER A 250 -17.58 -40.83 28.04
CA SER A 250 -17.55 -40.60 26.56
C SER A 250 -18.78 -39.85 26.03
N GLY A 251 -19.95 -40.07 26.60
CA GLY A 251 -21.17 -39.38 26.18
C GLY A 251 -21.23 -37.89 26.59
N LYS A 252 -20.64 -37.53 27.71
CA LYS A 252 -20.61 -36.12 28.19
C LYS A 252 -19.58 -35.31 27.43
N ALA A 253 -18.42 -35.87 27.14
CA ALA A 253 -17.35 -35.20 26.37
C ALA A 253 -17.80 -34.92 24.91
N LYS A 254 -18.48 -35.87 24.25
CA LYS A 254 -19.08 -35.67 22.92
C LYS A 254 -20.12 -34.54 22.92
N LYS A 255 -20.97 -34.49 23.92
CA LYS A 255 -21.99 -33.46 24.04
C LYS A 255 -21.38 -32.08 24.28
N MET A 256 -20.37 -32.01 25.13
CA MET A 256 -19.65 -30.79 25.43
C MET A 256 -18.87 -30.22 24.22
N LEU A 257 -18.24 -31.11 23.41
CA LEU A 257 -17.57 -30.74 22.19
C LEU A 257 -18.56 -30.23 21.13
N ALA A 258 -19.71 -30.90 20.98
CA ALA A 258 -20.76 -30.46 20.07
C ALA A 258 -21.33 -29.08 20.47
N GLU A 259 -21.55 -28.85 21.76
CA GLU A 259 -21.98 -27.55 22.30
C GLU A 259 -20.91 -26.47 22.07
N MET A 260 -19.62 -26.73 22.25
CA MET A 260 -18.53 -25.79 21.97
C MET A 260 -18.43 -25.43 20.50
N VAL A 261 -18.58 -26.40 19.60
CA VAL A 261 -18.58 -26.17 18.13
C VAL A 261 -19.80 -25.33 17.75
N GLN A 262 -20.98 -25.63 18.30
CA GLN A 262 -22.20 -24.88 18.03
C GLN A 262 -22.09 -23.43 18.54
N VAL A 263 -21.59 -23.21 19.74
CA VAL A 263 -21.36 -21.86 20.30
C VAL A 263 -20.34 -21.08 19.46
N SER A 264 -19.27 -21.72 19.01
CA SER A 264 -18.25 -21.09 18.13
C SER A 264 -18.83 -20.70 16.77
N MET A 265 -19.67 -21.56 16.19
CA MET A 265 -20.40 -21.25 14.94
C MET A 265 -21.39 -20.10 15.13
N GLU A 266 -22.15 -20.09 16.22
CA GLU A 266 -23.10 -19.02 16.50
C GLU A 266 -22.39 -17.68 16.75
N GLN A 267 -21.25 -17.68 17.45
CA GLN A 267 -20.43 -16.48 17.62
C GLN A 267 -19.89 -15.95 16.31
N SER A 268 -19.40 -16.85 15.44
CA SER A 268 -18.91 -16.48 14.11
C SER A 268 -20.02 -15.91 13.24
N LEU A 269 -21.22 -16.51 13.26
CA LEU A 269 -22.39 -16.01 12.53
C LEU A 269 -22.88 -14.65 13.07
N ARG A 270 -22.90 -14.45 14.39
CA ARG A 270 -23.24 -13.13 15.00
C ARG A 270 -22.22 -12.06 14.60
N HIS A 271 -20.94 -12.39 14.58
CA HIS A 271 -19.89 -11.47 14.14
C HIS A 271 -20.05 -11.09 12.67
N LEU A 272 -20.37 -12.06 11.80
CA LEU A 272 -20.67 -11.80 10.38
C LEU A 272 -21.93 -10.96 10.19
N GLN A 273 -23.00 -11.24 10.97
CA GLN A 273 -24.23 -10.46 10.93
C GLN A 273 -24.02 -9.01 11.42
N GLN A 274 -23.24 -8.79 12.49
CA GLN A 274 -22.91 -7.45 12.95
C GLN A 274 -22.11 -6.67 11.90
N ARG A 275 -21.17 -7.32 11.22
CA ARG A 275 -20.43 -6.68 10.12
C ARG A 275 -21.33 -6.39 8.91
N ALA A 276 -22.27 -7.25 8.59
CA ALA A 276 -23.23 -7.02 7.52
C ALA A 276 -24.19 -5.85 7.81
N LEU A 277 -24.61 -5.67 9.07
CA LEU A 277 -25.46 -4.54 9.48
C LEU A 277 -24.74 -3.19 9.44
N VAL A 278 -23.42 -3.17 9.63
CA VAL A 278 -22.61 -1.95 9.50
C VAL A 278 -22.39 -1.57 8.03
N CYS A 279 -22.52 -2.53 7.12
CA CYS A 279 -22.32 -2.33 5.67
C CYS A 279 -23.61 -2.06 4.88
N THR A 280 -24.79 -2.00 5.50
CA THR A 280 -26.01 -1.58 4.83
C THR A 280 -26.07 -0.06 4.74
N PRO A 281 -26.06 0.56 3.54
CA PRO A 281 -26.28 2.00 3.41
C PRO A 281 -27.70 2.32 3.90
N THR A 282 -27.82 3.25 4.83
CA THR A 282 -29.11 3.84 5.20
C THR A 282 -29.69 4.53 3.96
N SER A 283 -30.68 3.88 3.34
CA SER A 283 -31.46 4.45 2.24
C SER A 283 -32.51 5.40 2.83
N ASP A 284 -32.12 6.64 3.10
CA ASP A 284 -33.04 7.76 3.20
C ASP A 284 -33.39 8.23 1.80
N LEU A 285 -34.37 7.59 1.19
CA LEU A 285 -35.10 8.16 0.06
C LEU A 285 -36.26 9.01 0.61
N PRO A 286 -36.33 10.32 0.31
CA PRO A 286 -37.49 11.13 0.66
C PRO A 286 -38.69 10.67 -0.18
N ILE A 287 -39.75 10.27 0.50
CA ILE A 287 -41.06 9.99 -0.07
C ILE A 287 -41.59 11.31 -0.66
N ALA A 288 -41.72 11.35 -1.99
CA ALA A 288 -42.38 12.43 -2.67
C ALA A 288 -43.88 12.42 -2.33
N SER A 289 -44.30 13.43 -1.59
CA SER A 289 -45.70 13.68 -1.25
C SER A 289 -46.49 14.15 -2.47
N GLU A 290 -47.62 13.51 -2.65
CA GLU A 290 -48.89 13.83 -3.29
C GLU A 290 -49.04 15.21 -3.96
N VAL A 291 -49.45 15.10 -5.23
CA VAL A 291 -50.06 16.21 -6.00
C VAL A 291 -51.57 16.30 -5.68
N PRO A 292 -52.13 17.39 -5.23
CA PRO A 292 -53.58 17.54 -5.15
C PRO A 292 -54.14 17.94 -6.51
N SER A 293 -55.05 17.12 -7.02
CA SER A 293 -55.98 17.49 -8.10
C SER A 293 -56.90 18.62 -7.66
N LYS A 294 -57.03 19.65 -8.47
CA LYS A 294 -58.19 20.53 -8.50
C LYS A 294 -58.70 20.74 -9.92
N SER A 295 -59.92 20.33 -10.03
CA SER A 295 -61.04 20.75 -10.89
C SER A 295 -60.84 22.04 -11.74
#